data_f541ee979c9f7bd415dcc137695274de
#
_entry.id   f541ee979c9f7bd415dcc137695274de
#
_cell.length_a   1.000
_cell.length_b   1.000
_cell.length_c   1.000
_cell.angle_alpha   90.00
_cell.angle_beta   90.00
_cell.angle_gamma   90.00
#
_symmetry.space_group_name_H-M   'P 1'
#
loop_
_entity.id
_entity.type
_entity.pdbx_description
1 polymer ?
#
loop_
_entity_poly.entity_id
_entity_poly.type
_entity_poly.pdbx_seq_one_letter_code
_entity_poly.pdbx_strand_id
1 'polypeptide(L)'
;MTTMNPEYIEKIYAGWLAKVIGVRLGAPIEGGTYERIQAELGELAGYPKEYRQFAADDDTNGPLFFLRALGDSEEGYDISAQDLGNALLNYASYESGFFWWG
;
A
#
# COMPACT_ATOMS: atom_id res chain seq x y z
N MET A 1 -17.29 -24.61 -4.50
CA MET A 1 -16.60 -23.45 -3.90
C MET A 1 -15.32 -23.96 -3.28
N THR A 2 -14.18 -23.58 -3.81
CA THR A 2 -12.88 -23.97 -3.24
C THR A 2 -12.65 -23.11 -2.02
N THR A 3 -12.68 -23.69 -0.83
CA THR A 3 -12.32 -22.99 0.40
C THR A 3 -10.83 -22.65 0.35
N MET A 4 -10.48 -21.37 0.47
CA MET A 4 -9.09 -20.95 0.54
C MET A 4 -8.42 -21.59 1.76
N ASN A 5 -7.16 -22.00 1.58
CA ASN A 5 -6.36 -22.54 2.68
C ASN A 5 -6.21 -21.47 3.79
N PRO A 6 -6.58 -21.77 5.04
CA PRO A 6 -6.46 -20.81 6.15
C PRO A 6 -5.04 -20.25 6.31
N GLU A 7 -4.01 -21.07 6.15
CA GLU A 7 -2.61 -20.64 6.22
C GLU A 7 -2.28 -19.59 5.15
N TYR A 8 -2.86 -19.71 3.95
CA TYR A 8 -2.69 -18.72 2.90
C TYR A 8 -3.32 -17.38 3.29
N ILE A 9 -4.52 -17.41 3.86
CA ILE A 9 -5.23 -16.21 4.33
C ILE A 9 -4.41 -15.49 5.41
N GLU A 10 -3.87 -16.24 6.37
CA GLU A 10 -3.04 -15.67 7.44
C GLU A 10 -1.75 -15.04 6.90
N LYS A 11 -1.11 -15.67 5.91
CA LYS A 11 0.08 -15.10 5.26
C LYS A 11 -0.23 -13.80 4.52
N ILE A 12 -1.34 -13.74 3.80
CA ILE A 12 -1.77 -12.51 3.12
C ILE A 12 -2.09 -11.42 4.13
N TYR A 13 -2.81 -11.75 5.20
CA TYR A 13 -3.11 -10.81 6.28
C TYR A 13 -1.83 -10.28 6.95
N ALA A 14 -0.89 -11.15 7.27
CA ALA A 14 0.38 -10.75 7.86
C ALA A 14 1.20 -9.85 6.93
N GLY A 15 1.23 -10.16 5.64
CA GLY A 15 1.91 -9.34 4.62
C GLY A 15 1.29 -7.95 4.50
N TRP A 16 -0.04 -7.88 4.49
CA TRP A 16 -0.76 -6.61 4.42
C TRP A 16 -0.55 -5.77 5.69
N LEU A 17 -0.61 -6.40 6.86
CA LEU A 17 -0.33 -5.75 8.14
C LEU A 17 1.09 -5.20 8.18
N ALA A 18 2.07 -5.99 7.75
CA ALA A 18 3.47 -5.57 7.67
C ALA A 18 3.65 -4.36 6.74
N LYS A 19 2.95 -4.31 5.61
CA LYS A 19 2.92 -3.17 4.70
C LYS A 19 2.42 -1.90 5.41
N VAL A 20 1.29 -1.97 6.08
CA VAL A 20 0.71 -0.84 6.84
C VAL A 20 1.66 -0.36 7.95
N ILE A 21 2.30 -1.30 8.64
CA ILE A 21 3.32 -0.98 9.67
C ILE A 21 4.50 -0.24 9.04
N GLY A 22 5.00 -0.72 7.89
CA GLY A 22 6.11 -0.11 7.17
C GLY A 22 5.80 1.31 6.69
N VAL A 23 4.64 1.51 6.09
CA VAL A 23 4.15 2.83 5.66
C VAL A 23 4.09 3.81 6.84
N ARG A 24 3.51 3.38 7.94
CA ARG A 24 3.39 4.19 9.16
C ARG A 24 4.74 4.52 9.78
N LEU A 25 5.68 3.58 9.74
CA LEU A 25 7.04 3.78 10.24
C LEU A 25 7.82 4.75 9.35
N GLY A 26 7.66 4.65 8.03
CA GLY A 26 8.38 5.42 7.02
C GLY A 26 7.86 6.83 6.81
N ALA A 27 6.57 7.06 6.94
CA ALA A 27 5.94 8.36 6.63
C ALA A 27 6.61 9.58 7.29
N PRO A 28 7.06 9.57 8.57
CA PRO A 28 7.70 10.73 9.18
C PRO A 28 9.10 11.04 8.65
N ILE A 29 9.73 10.11 7.95
CA ILE A 29 11.10 10.23 7.45
C ILE A 29 11.18 10.31 5.93
N GLU A 30 10.04 10.21 5.27
CA GLU A 30 9.93 10.29 3.82
C GLU A 30 10.56 11.59 3.28
N GLY A 31 11.34 11.47 2.19
CA GLY A 31 12.06 12.59 1.59
C GLY A 31 13.21 13.14 2.43
N GLY A 32 13.50 12.57 3.60
CA GLY A 32 14.63 12.97 4.47
C GLY A 32 15.95 12.38 3.97
N THR A 33 17.04 13.14 4.11
CA THR A 33 18.39 12.58 3.96
C THR A 33 18.77 11.76 5.17
N TYR A 34 19.72 10.84 5.01
CA TYR A 34 20.23 10.03 6.13
C TYR A 34 20.73 10.91 7.29
N GLU A 35 21.51 11.97 6.98
CA GLU A 35 22.07 12.87 7.97
C GLU A 35 20.98 13.59 8.76
N ARG A 36 19.93 14.05 8.08
CA ARG A 36 18.77 14.68 8.71
C ARG A 36 18.04 13.72 9.63
N ILE A 37 17.75 12.51 9.15
CA ILE A 37 17.05 11.47 9.93
C ILE A 37 17.87 11.11 11.17
N GLN A 38 19.18 10.92 11.02
CA GLN A 38 20.08 10.64 12.15
C GLN A 38 20.13 11.78 13.16
N ALA A 39 20.16 13.03 12.68
CA ALA A 39 20.22 14.21 13.56
C ALA A 39 18.91 14.41 14.34
N GLU A 40 17.77 14.18 13.72
CA GLU A 40 16.45 14.43 14.31
C GLU A 40 15.94 13.26 15.18
N LEU A 41 16.19 12.03 14.76
CA LEU A 41 15.56 10.83 15.33
C LEU A 41 16.56 9.81 15.89
N GLY A 42 17.81 9.86 15.47
CA GLY A 42 18.81 8.87 15.85
C GLY A 42 18.51 7.48 15.32
N GLU A 43 18.79 6.45 16.10
CA GLU A 43 18.47 5.06 15.76
C GLU A 43 16.97 4.77 15.96
N LEU A 44 16.31 4.33 14.88
CA LEU A 44 14.89 4.03 14.91
C LEU A 44 14.64 2.61 15.44
N ALA A 45 14.24 2.50 16.69
CA ALA A 45 13.84 1.23 17.33
C ALA A 45 12.32 1.04 17.41
N GLY A 46 11.53 1.98 16.89
CA GLY A 46 10.07 1.94 16.89
C GLY A 46 9.47 3.10 16.13
N TYR A 47 8.18 3.33 16.30
CA TYR A 47 7.52 4.46 15.66
C TYR A 47 8.08 5.80 16.15
N PRO A 48 8.58 6.66 15.24
CA PRO A 48 9.13 7.97 15.63
C PRO A 48 8.03 8.97 16.02
N LYS A 49 6.77 8.66 15.72
CA LYS A 49 5.61 9.50 16.00
C LYS A 49 4.40 8.64 16.33
N GLU A 50 3.63 9.07 17.32
CA GLU A 50 2.31 8.50 17.57
C GLU A 50 1.28 9.09 16.58
N TYR A 51 0.52 8.19 15.95
CA TYR A 51 -0.61 8.55 15.10
C TYR A 51 -1.92 8.18 15.80
N ARG A 52 -2.79 9.15 15.99
CA ARG A 52 -4.16 8.89 16.45
C ARG A 52 -5.04 8.38 15.31
N GLN A 53 -4.77 8.86 14.11
CA GLN A 53 -5.41 8.40 12.89
C GLN A 53 -4.33 8.18 11.85
N PHE A 54 -4.43 7.09 11.12
CA PHE A 54 -3.56 6.78 10.01
C PHE A 54 -4.37 6.96 8.72
N ALA A 55 -4.03 8.00 7.96
CA ALA A 55 -4.55 8.15 6.62
C ALA A 55 -3.87 7.14 5.69
N ALA A 56 -4.64 6.51 4.83
CA ALA A 56 -4.08 5.73 3.75
C ALA A 56 -3.28 6.66 2.81
N ASP A 57 -2.17 6.17 2.32
CA ASP A 57 -1.30 6.85 1.37
C ASP A 57 -1.24 6.10 0.03
N ASP A 58 -0.43 6.58 -0.89
CA ASP A 58 -0.27 5.98 -2.21
C ASP A 58 0.28 4.55 -2.16
N ASP A 59 1.19 4.25 -1.25
CA ASP A 59 1.72 2.90 -1.03
C ASP A 59 0.63 1.90 -0.62
N THR A 60 -0.40 2.36 0.06
CA THR A 60 -1.54 1.55 0.47
C THR A 60 -2.62 1.54 -0.60
N ASN A 61 -2.94 2.71 -1.16
CA ASN A 61 -4.05 2.88 -2.10
C ASN A 61 -3.74 2.33 -3.50
N GLY A 62 -2.53 2.56 -4.01
CA GLY A 62 -2.13 2.12 -5.34
C GLY A 62 -2.28 0.62 -5.55
N PRO A 63 -1.71 -0.24 -4.70
CA PRO A 63 -1.87 -1.68 -4.80
C PRO A 63 -3.32 -2.16 -4.76
N LEU A 64 -4.21 -1.49 -4.03
CA LEU A 64 -5.63 -1.87 -3.98
C LEU A 64 -6.33 -1.67 -5.32
N PHE A 65 -6.02 -0.60 -6.05
CA PHE A 65 -6.58 -0.38 -7.39
C PHE A 65 -6.07 -1.42 -8.38
N PHE A 66 -4.76 -1.68 -8.36
CA PHE A 66 -4.15 -2.62 -9.29
C PHE A 66 -4.53 -4.07 -8.99
N LEU A 67 -4.84 -4.40 -7.72
CA LEU A 67 -5.36 -5.71 -7.36
C LEU A 67 -6.70 -6.01 -8.06
N ARG A 68 -7.49 -4.98 -8.36
CA ARG A 68 -8.74 -5.14 -9.13
C ARG A 68 -8.49 -5.65 -10.54
N ALA A 69 -7.35 -5.34 -11.15
CA ALA A 69 -7.01 -5.88 -12.46
C ALA A 69 -7.01 -7.41 -12.50
N LEU A 70 -6.61 -8.08 -11.42
CA LEU A 70 -6.66 -9.54 -11.31
C LEU A 70 -8.09 -10.09 -11.33
N GLY A 71 -9.03 -9.36 -10.74
CA GLY A 71 -10.43 -9.76 -10.73
C GLY A 71 -11.16 -9.48 -12.05
N ASP A 72 -10.72 -8.46 -12.78
CA ASP A 72 -11.34 -8.02 -14.02
C ASP A 72 -10.72 -8.68 -15.26
N SER A 73 -9.52 -9.24 -15.13
CA SER A 73 -8.83 -9.91 -16.23
C SER A 73 -9.46 -11.25 -16.54
N GLU A 74 -9.74 -11.51 -17.82
CA GLU A 74 -10.17 -12.82 -18.32
C GLU A 74 -9.01 -13.84 -18.33
N GLU A 75 -7.77 -13.38 -18.30
CA GLU A 75 -6.55 -14.18 -18.33
C GLU A 75 -6.03 -14.57 -16.94
N GLY A 76 -6.80 -14.27 -15.89
CA GLY A 76 -6.47 -14.64 -14.51
C GLY A 76 -5.26 -13.88 -13.97
N TYR A 77 -4.16 -14.58 -13.66
CA TYR A 77 -2.97 -13.95 -13.09
C TYR A 77 -2.00 -13.35 -14.13
N ASP A 78 -2.24 -13.59 -15.43
CA ASP A 78 -1.40 -13.06 -16.51
C ASP A 78 -1.95 -11.70 -16.97
N ILE A 79 -1.85 -10.72 -16.10
CA ILE A 79 -2.34 -9.37 -16.35
C ILE A 79 -1.32 -8.55 -17.17
N SER A 80 -1.84 -7.82 -18.14
CA SER A 80 -1.07 -6.92 -18.99
C SER A 80 -0.95 -5.51 -18.38
N ALA A 81 -0.04 -4.70 -18.91
CA ALA A 81 0.04 -3.28 -18.57
C ALA A 81 -1.27 -2.53 -18.90
N GLN A 82 -1.99 -2.98 -19.93
CA GLN A 82 -3.28 -2.41 -20.29
C GLN A 82 -4.34 -2.69 -19.22
N ASP A 83 -4.35 -3.89 -18.63
CA ASP A 83 -5.29 -4.25 -17.57
C ASP A 83 -5.06 -3.39 -16.33
N LEU A 84 -3.78 -3.15 -15.98
CA LEU A 84 -3.42 -2.23 -14.89
C LEU A 84 -3.88 -0.79 -15.18
N GLY A 85 -3.68 -0.31 -16.41
CA GLY A 85 -4.15 1.01 -16.83
C GLY A 85 -5.68 1.12 -16.78
N ASN A 86 -6.40 0.10 -17.21
CA ASN A 86 -7.85 0.04 -17.14
C ASN A 86 -8.34 0.02 -15.68
N ALA A 87 -7.69 -0.73 -14.80
CA ALA A 87 -8.02 -0.75 -13.38
C ALA A 87 -7.84 0.63 -12.75
N LEU A 88 -6.77 1.34 -13.08
CA LEU A 88 -6.58 2.71 -12.64
C LEU A 88 -7.72 3.62 -13.11
N LEU A 89 -8.07 3.59 -14.37
CA LEU A 89 -9.15 4.43 -14.94
C LEU A 89 -10.53 4.09 -14.36
N ASN A 90 -10.78 2.81 -14.07
CA ASN A 90 -12.09 2.36 -13.61
C ASN A 90 -12.31 2.57 -12.11
N TYR A 91 -11.24 2.44 -11.30
CA TYR A 91 -11.37 2.43 -9.84
C TYR A 91 -10.77 3.64 -9.16
N ALA A 92 -9.90 4.36 -9.86
CA ALA A 92 -9.30 5.56 -9.36
C ALA A 92 -10.20 6.77 -9.67
N SER A 93 -11.12 7.10 -8.77
CA SER A 93 -12.05 8.20 -8.97
C SER A 93 -11.37 9.56 -8.79
N TYR A 94 -11.30 10.34 -9.85
CA TYR A 94 -10.79 11.71 -9.82
C TYR A 94 -11.62 12.63 -8.89
N GLU A 95 -12.90 12.38 -8.76
CA GLU A 95 -13.82 13.21 -7.96
C GLU A 95 -13.69 13.00 -6.45
N SER A 96 -13.17 11.88 -5.99
CA SER A 96 -13.08 11.55 -4.57
C SER A 96 -11.86 12.11 -3.87
N GLY A 97 -10.98 12.84 -4.56
CA GLY A 97 -9.74 13.37 -3.96
C GLY A 97 -8.81 12.29 -3.40
N PHE A 98 -8.97 11.07 -3.87
CA PHE A 98 -8.37 9.85 -3.30
C PHE A 98 -6.88 9.70 -3.65
N PHE A 99 -6.37 10.62 -4.45
CA PHE A 99 -5.02 10.52 -4.99
C PHE A 99 -4.14 11.56 -4.35
N TRP A 100 -3.41 11.13 -3.39
CA TRP A 100 -2.12 11.69 -3.13
C TRP A 100 -1.06 10.82 -3.81
N TRP A 101 -0.81 11.14 -5.05
CA TRP A 101 0.44 10.83 -5.69
C TRP A 101 1.34 12.02 -5.41
N GLY A 102 2.09 11.94 -4.38
CA GLY A 102 3.06 12.89 -3.83
C GLY A 102 3.39 14.16 -4.56
#